data_bddcf02ff3efb6d0f863d6bb134ff13c
#
_entry.id   bddcf02ff3efb6d0f863d6bb134ff13c
#
_cell.length_a   1.000
_cell.length_b   1.000
_cell.length_c   1.000
_cell.angle_alpha   90.00
_cell.angle_beta   90.00
_cell.angle_gamma   90.00
#
_symmetry.space_group_name_H-M   'P 1'
#
loop_
_entity.id
_entity.type
_entity.pdbx_description
1 polymer ?
#
loop_
_entity_poly.entity_id
_entity_poly.type
_entity_poly.pdbx_seq_one_letter_code
_entity_poly.pdbx_strand_id
1 'polypeptide(L)'
;MKRLRDIFPLLVVLVGLAIMAYPTISNFLVERNASRVVSAYQEAVDALSDEDAQAMLDAAWAYNARLAGLAGISAADGGADAGTVSSTQLREQYNQLLNLNGDGVMGYITIPRLDETLPIYHGTDEATLQVGVGHIDTSSLPVGGASTHAALSGHRGLPSAKLFTDLDRMKKGDIFFVRVLKSTFAYQVDQIETVLPDQTESLNITAGDDYLTLVTCTPYGINSHRLLVRGHAIPYTADMDSQVGMSGNPINIPLPYLALMIALAVLAVLLASLLIGRAIEARRDAAHAAAGSRVAGARQAGSSCDAAGTGETRMVALPGDSGRGHGAGSAGTHDSTRKGGYDGKHMR
;
A
#
# COMPACT_ATOMS: atom_id res chain seq x y z
N MET A 1 -34.33 4.06 21.94
CA MET A 1 -34.52 3.65 20.53
C MET A 1 -34.19 4.78 19.52
N LYS A 2 -34.50 6.06 19.75
CA LYS A 2 -34.18 7.17 18.81
C LYS A 2 -32.68 7.31 18.56
N ARG A 3 -31.82 7.23 19.58
CA ARG A 3 -30.35 7.34 19.46
C ARG A 3 -29.74 6.25 18.58
N LEU A 4 -30.25 5.01 18.64
CA LEU A 4 -29.76 3.90 17.83
C LEU A 4 -30.09 4.10 16.34
N ARG A 5 -31.26 4.64 16.02
CA ARG A 5 -31.73 4.97 14.66
C ARG A 5 -30.83 6.04 13.99
N ASP A 6 -30.29 6.97 14.79
CA ASP A 6 -29.47 8.08 14.29
C ASP A 6 -27.99 7.67 14.10
N ILE A 7 -27.51 6.63 14.83
CA ILE A 7 -26.15 6.11 14.74
C ILE A 7 -26.04 5.08 13.62
N PHE A 8 -27.13 4.36 13.30
CA PHE A 8 -27.13 3.29 12.31
C PHE A 8 -26.62 3.71 10.92
N PRO A 9 -27.09 4.80 10.28
CA PRO A 9 -26.59 5.23 8.97
C PRO A 9 -25.09 5.59 9.00
N LEU A 10 -24.62 6.16 10.10
CA LEU A 10 -23.20 6.47 10.29
C LEU A 10 -22.35 5.19 10.35
N LEU A 11 -22.82 4.17 11.06
CA LEU A 11 -22.15 2.89 11.16
C LEU A 11 -22.08 2.20 9.80
N VAL A 12 -23.14 2.26 9.00
CA VAL A 12 -23.15 1.73 7.62
C VAL A 12 -22.13 2.42 6.74
N VAL A 13 -22.04 3.76 6.82
CA VAL A 13 -21.04 4.54 6.08
C VAL A 13 -19.60 4.17 6.52
N LEU A 14 -19.35 4.03 7.81
CA LEU A 14 -18.03 3.64 8.33
C LEU A 14 -17.62 2.24 7.87
N VAL A 15 -18.55 1.28 7.90
CA VAL A 15 -18.29 -0.08 7.40
C VAL A 15 -18.01 -0.06 5.90
N GLY A 16 -18.78 0.70 5.11
CA GLY A 16 -18.54 0.87 3.67
C GLY A 16 -17.16 1.46 3.37
N LEU A 17 -16.75 2.49 4.11
CA LEU A 17 -15.41 3.08 4.00
C LEU A 17 -14.30 2.10 4.39
N ALA A 18 -14.49 1.31 5.45
CA ALA A 18 -13.53 0.30 5.87
C ALA A 18 -13.34 -0.79 4.80
N ILE A 19 -14.41 -1.25 4.18
CA ILE A 19 -14.38 -2.22 3.07
C ILE A 19 -13.62 -1.64 1.86
N MET A 20 -13.89 -0.38 1.50
CA MET A 20 -13.18 0.29 0.39
C MET A 20 -11.70 0.54 0.70
N ALA A 21 -11.35 0.80 1.95
CA ALA A 21 -9.99 1.06 2.39
C ALA A 21 -9.15 -0.24 2.51
N TYR A 22 -9.79 -1.39 2.68
CA TYR A 22 -9.11 -2.67 2.96
C TYR A 22 -8.03 -3.02 1.92
N PRO A 23 -8.30 -3.04 0.59
CA PRO A 23 -7.27 -3.42 -0.40
C PRO A 23 -6.07 -2.49 -0.35
N THR A 24 -6.31 -1.18 -0.19
CA THR A 24 -5.27 -0.16 -0.17
C THR A 24 -4.36 -0.29 1.05
N ILE A 25 -4.96 -0.47 2.24
CA ILE A 25 -4.21 -0.62 3.50
C ILE A 25 -3.44 -1.95 3.49
N SER A 26 -4.07 -3.03 3.03
CA SER A 26 -3.46 -4.35 2.96
C SER A 26 -2.26 -4.36 2.03
N ASN A 27 -2.40 -3.80 0.81
CA ASN A 27 -1.29 -3.68 -0.13
C ASN A 27 -0.12 -2.89 0.46
N PHE A 28 -0.38 -1.74 1.10
CA PHE A 28 0.66 -0.96 1.78
C PHE A 28 1.40 -1.77 2.86
N LEU A 29 0.68 -2.57 3.63
CA LEU A 29 1.30 -3.41 4.67
C LEU A 29 2.18 -4.50 4.05
N VAL A 30 1.77 -5.11 2.93
CA VAL A 30 2.55 -6.13 2.22
C VAL A 30 3.80 -5.50 1.58
N GLU A 31 3.68 -4.37 0.89
CA GLU A 31 4.82 -3.64 0.32
C GLU A 31 5.84 -3.24 1.42
N ARG A 32 5.35 -2.73 2.54
CA ARG A 32 6.20 -2.40 3.69
C ARG A 32 6.87 -3.63 4.29
N ASN A 33 6.17 -4.75 4.35
CA ASN A 33 6.75 -6.01 4.81
C ASN A 33 7.81 -6.52 3.81
N ALA A 34 7.50 -6.51 2.50
CA ALA A 34 8.45 -6.87 1.44
C ALA A 34 9.74 -6.03 1.53
N SER A 35 9.61 -4.70 1.69
CA SER A 35 10.77 -3.82 1.87
C SER A 35 11.61 -4.17 3.11
N ARG A 36 10.97 -4.54 4.22
CA ARG A 36 11.69 -4.99 5.44
C ARG A 36 12.42 -6.30 5.22
N VAL A 37 11.78 -7.27 4.55
CA VAL A 37 12.39 -8.56 4.25
C VAL A 37 13.59 -8.37 3.33
N VAL A 38 13.45 -7.56 2.28
CA VAL A 38 14.57 -7.23 1.37
C VAL A 38 15.71 -6.54 2.12
N SER A 39 15.40 -5.57 3.01
CA SER A 39 16.44 -4.89 3.80
C SER A 39 17.15 -5.84 4.76
N ALA A 40 16.41 -6.72 5.44
CA ALA A 40 16.99 -7.73 6.34
C ALA A 40 17.85 -8.74 5.58
N TYR A 41 17.42 -9.14 4.38
CA TYR A 41 18.22 -9.99 3.50
C TYR A 41 19.53 -9.29 3.08
N GLN A 42 19.47 -8.01 2.67
CA GLN A 42 20.67 -7.24 2.30
C GLN A 42 21.62 -7.09 3.48
N GLU A 43 21.13 -6.78 4.68
CA GLU A 43 21.95 -6.68 5.89
C GLU A 43 22.69 -8.01 6.17
N ALA A 44 22.00 -9.15 6.02
CA ALA A 44 22.62 -10.46 6.17
C ALA A 44 23.67 -10.74 5.08
N VAL A 45 23.40 -10.33 3.83
CA VAL A 45 24.34 -10.46 2.70
C VAL A 45 25.57 -9.57 2.91
N ASP A 46 25.38 -8.34 3.41
CA ASP A 46 26.49 -7.41 3.67
C ASP A 46 27.42 -7.91 4.81
N ALA A 47 26.85 -8.67 5.76
CA ALA A 47 27.60 -9.32 6.83
C ALA A 47 28.35 -10.59 6.37
N LEU A 48 28.01 -11.15 5.19
CA LEU A 48 28.62 -12.37 4.66
C LEU A 48 30.00 -12.05 4.03
N SER A 49 30.99 -12.92 4.23
CA SER A 49 32.26 -12.79 3.51
C SER A 49 32.09 -13.03 2.02
N ASP A 50 33.00 -12.49 1.19
CA ASP A 50 32.95 -12.72 -0.26
C ASP A 50 33.19 -14.20 -0.59
N GLU A 51 34.02 -14.86 0.20
CA GLU A 51 34.32 -16.29 0.08
C GLU A 51 33.09 -17.15 0.36
N ASP A 52 32.37 -16.88 1.45
CA ASP A 52 31.13 -17.61 1.77
C ASP A 52 30.03 -17.36 0.75
N ALA A 53 29.87 -16.10 0.31
CA ALA A 53 28.91 -15.75 -0.74
C ALA A 53 29.20 -16.49 -2.04
N GLN A 54 30.48 -16.57 -2.45
CA GLN A 54 30.90 -17.29 -3.64
C GLN A 54 30.67 -18.80 -3.49
N ALA A 55 31.00 -19.39 -2.34
CA ALA A 55 30.76 -20.81 -2.09
C ALA A 55 29.26 -21.17 -2.17
N MET A 56 28.37 -20.29 -1.68
CA MET A 56 26.92 -20.49 -1.81
C MET A 56 26.47 -20.39 -3.29
N LEU A 57 27.00 -19.47 -4.07
CA LEU A 57 26.72 -19.36 -5.51
C LEU A 57 27.21 -20.61 -6.27
N ASP A 58 28.43 -21.05 -5.97
CA ASP A 58 29.02 -22.25 -6.61
C ASP A 58 28.16 -23.49 -6.34
N ALA A 59 27.62 -23.63 -5.12
CA ALA A 59 26.72 -24.71 -4.77
C ALA A 59 25.39 -24.62 -5.55
N ALA A 60 24.86 -23.41 -5.75
CA ALA A 60 23.65 -23.18 -6.54
C ALA A 60 23.89 -23.47 -8.04
N TRP A 61 25.03 -23.07 -8.61
CA TRP A 61 25.40 -23.41 -9.98
C TRP A 61 25.60 -24.91 -10.17
N ALA A 62 26.23 -25.58 -9.20
CA ALA A 62 26.37 -27.04 -9.24
C ALA A 62 25.01 -27.76 -9.19
N TYR A 63 24.04 -27.22 -8.45
CA TYR A 63 22.66 -27.70 -8.47
C TYR A 63 22.01 -27.53 -9.85
N ASN A 64 22.11 -26.32 -10.46
CA ASN A 64 21.58 -26.04 -11.79
C ASN A 64 22.19 -26.93 -12.86
N ALA A 65 23.49 -27.17 -12.82
CA ALA A 65 24.16 -28.08 -13.76
C ALA A 65 23.64 -29.52 -13.66
N ARG A 66 23.37 -30.01 -12.43
CA ARG A 66 22.77 -31.34 -12.24
C ARG A 66 21.33 -31.40 -12.77
N LEU A 67 20.55 -30.32 -12.54
CA LEU A 67 19.18 -30.23 -13.05
C LEU A 67 19.15 -30.25 -14.58
N ALA A 68 20.05 -29.51 -15.26
CA ALA A 68 20.21 -29.52 -16.70
C ALA A 68 20.62 -30.92 -17.21
N GLY A 69 21.54 -31.61 -16.52
CA GLY A 69 21.91 -32.98 -16.83
C GLY A 69 20.76 -33.97 -16.76
N LEU A 70 19.85 -33.84 -15.78
CA LEU A 70 18.64 -34.64 -15.69
C LEU A 70 17.65 -34.35 -16.82
N ALA A 71 17.63 -33.12 -17.33
CA ALA A 71 16.86 -32.76 -18.52
C ALA A 71 17.50 -33.25 -19.84
N GLY A 72 18.61 -34.00 -19.78
CA GLY A 72 19.31 -34.51 -20.94
C GLY A 72 20.20 -33.49 -21.67
N ILE A 73 20.46 -32.35 -21.04
CA ILE A 73 21.32 -31.28 -21.55
C ILE A 73 22.71 -31.51 -20.97
N SER A 74 23.64 -32.07 -21.74
CA SER A 74 25.03 -32.20 -21.36
C SER A 74 25.71 -30.84 -21.43
N ALA A 75 26.36 -30.39 -20.33
CA ALA A 75 27.26 -29.23 -20.39
C ALA A 75 28.37 -29.50 -21.45
N ALA A 76 28.64 -28.50 -22.28
CA ALA A 76 29.65 -28.62 -23.35
C ALA A 76 31.07 -28.88 -22.83
N ASP A 77 31.32 -28.67 -21.52
CA ASP A 77 32.56 -28.98 -20.83
C ASP A 77 32.32 -30.12 -19.83
N GLY A 78 32.62 -31.32 -20.26
CA GLY A 78 32.40 -32.59 -19.58
C GLY A 78 32.87 -32.65 -18.13
N GLY A 79 31.96 -32.40 -17.21
CA GLY A 79 32.35 -32.41 -15.81
C GLY A 79 31.22 -32.37 -14.80
N ALA A 80 30.20 -33.19 -14.93
CA ALA A 80 29.41 -33.59 -13.77
C ALA A 80 29.01 -35.05 -13.96
N ASP A 81 29.58 -35.91 -13.14
CA ASP A 81 29.13 -37.27 -12.94
C ASP A 81 27.67 -37.12 -12.41
N ALA A 82 26.70 -37.32 -13.32
CA ALA A 82 25.27 -37.35 -12.97
C ALA A 82 25.01 -38.65 -12.18
N GLY A 83 25.62 -38.72 -11.01
CA GLY A 83 25.28 -39.75 -10.04
C GLY A 83 23.77 -39.73 -9.85
N THR A 84 23.16 -40.89 -9.82
CA THR A 84 21.73 -41.12 -9.61
C THR A 84 21.24 -40.45 -8.30
N VAL A 85 21.07 -39.11 -8.33
CA VAL A 85 20.50 -38.35 -7.22
C VAL A 85 18.98 -38.56 -7.26
N SER A 86 18.41 -39.04 -6.18
CA SER A 86 16.96 -39.21 -6.13
C SER A 86 16.26 -37.84 -6.10
N SER A 87 15.03 -37.78 -6.64
CA SER A 87 14.20 -36.57 -6.60
C SER A 87 14.01 -36.01 -5.17
N THR A 88 14.02 -36.89 -4.16
CA THR A 88 13.95 -36.51 -2.74
C THR A 88 15.21 -35.76 -2.28
N GLN A 89 16.38 -36.25 -2.65
CA GLN A 89 17.67 -35.61 -2.31
C GLN A 89 17.83 -34.25 -3.01
N LEU A 90 17.37 -34.10 -4.25
CA LEU A 90 17.34 -32.81 -4.93
C LEU A 90 16.44 -31.81 -4.21
N ARG A 91 15.27 -32.23 -3.77
CA ARG A 91 14.34 -31.36 -3.03
C ARG A 91 14.90 -30.94 -1.65
N GLU A 92 15.57 -31.84 -0.94
CA GLU A 92 16.23 -31.50 0.31
C GLU A 92 17.36 -30.51 0.10
N GLN A 93 18.18 -30.70 -0.93
CA GLN A 93 19.24 -29.74 -1.30
C GLN A 93 18.66 -28.39 -1.71
N TYR A 94 17.58 -28.36 -2.50
CA TYR A 94 16.90 -27.14 -2.94
C TYR A 94 16.55 -26.24 -1.74
N ASN A 95 15.93 -26.79 -0.69
CA ASN A 95 15.50 -26.03 0.47
C ASN A 95 16.65 -25.48 1.34
N GLN A 96 17.86 -26.03 1.17
CA GLN A 96 19.05 -25.59 1.91
C GLN A 96 19.87 -24.55 1.14
N LEU A 97 19.80 -24.57 -0.20
CA LEU A 97 20.54 -23.64 -1.06
C LEU A 97 19.95 -22.24 -0.99
N LEU A 98 20.80 -21.20 -0.92
CA LEU A 98 20.42 -19.78 -0.93
C LEU A 98 19.49 -19.37 0.22
N ASN A 99 19.38 -20.17 1.28
CA ASN A 99 18.54 -19.89 2.44
C ASN A 99 19.39 -19.30 3.59
N LEU A 100 19.88 -18.05 3.38
CA LEU A 100 20.87 -17.41 4.25
C LEU A 100 20.38 -17.25 5.69
N ASN A 101 19.14 -16.78 5.88
CA ASN A 101 18.54 -16.50 7.19
C ASN A 101 17.69 -17.66 7.74
N GLY A 102 17.51 -18.74 6.97
CA GLY A 102 16.61 -19.83 7.35
C GLY A 102 15.10 -19.49 7.25
N ASP A 103 14.76 -18.34 6.65
CA ASP A 103 13.39 -17.83 6.48
C ASP A 103 12.81 -18.15 5.08
N GLY A 104 13.57 -18.87 4.26
CA GLY A 104 13.19 -19.25 2.91
C GLY A 104 13.42 -18.17 1.84
N VAL A 105 13.97 -17.01 2.19
CA VAL A 105 14.30 -15.97 1.22
C VAL A 105 15.62 -16.28 0.52
N MET A 106 15.58 -16.42 -0.81
CA MET A 106 16.79 -16.69 -1.62
C MET A 106 17.34 -15.43 -2.32
N GLY A 107 16.58 -14.36 -2.37
CA GLY A 107 16.95 -13.12 -3.04
C GLY A 107 15.76 -12.18 -3.20
N TYR A 108 15.89 -11.24 -4.13
CA TYR A 108 14.78 -10.38 -4.51
C TYR A 108 14.83 -10.01 -5.99
N ILE A 109 13.66 -9.69 -6.55
CA ILE A 109 13.49 -9.22 -7.91
C ILE A 109 13.10 -7.74 -7.91
N THR A 110 13.71 -6.95 -8.82
CA THR A 110 13.32 -5.56 -9.10
C THR A 110 12.84 -5.46 -10.54
N ILE A 111 11.65 -4.91 -10.73
CA ILE A 111 11.03 -4.70 -12.05
C ILE A 111 10.77 -3.20 -12.22
N PRO A 112 11.71 -2.42 -12.77
CA PRO A 112 11.62 -0.95 -12.86
C PRO A 112 10.36 -0.47 -13.60
N ARG A 113 9.97 -1.20 -14.66
CA ARG A 113 8.77 -0.90 -15.42
C ARG A 113 7.49 -0.86 -14.60
N LEU A 114 7.42 -1.66 -13.54
CA LEU A 114 6.26 -1.80 -12.67
C LEU A 114 6.42 -1.06 -11.34
N ASP A 115 7.62 -0.52 -11.09
CA ASP A 115 8.02 0.08 -9.80
C ASP A 115 7.85 -0.93 -8.64
N GLU A 116 8.31 -2.18 -8.86
CA GLU A 116 8.16 -3.28 -7.90
C GLU A 116 9.53 -3.85 -7.49
N THR A 117 9.69 -4.06 -6.19
CA THR A 117 10.80 -4.85 -5.61
C THR A 117 10.20 -5.84 -4.62
N LEU A 118 10.37 -7.13 -4.92
CA LEU A 118 9.70 -8.22 -4.22
C LEU A 118 10.71 -9.27 -3.77
N PRO A 119 10.61 -9.80 -2.54
CA PRO A 119 11.42 -10.92 -2.10
C PRO A 119 11.05 -12.20 -2.87
N ILE A 120 12.07 -13.01 -3.15
CA ILE A 120 11.95 -14.33 -3.78
C ILE A 120 12.10 -15.37 -2.70
N TYR A 121 11.10 -16.22 -2.55
CA TYR A 121 11.08 -17.31 -1.59
C TYR A 121 11.23 -18.68 -2.27
N HIS A 122 11.65 -19.68 -1.51
CA HIS A 122 11.59 -21.07 -1.93
C HIS A 122 10.14 -21.53 -2.07
N GLY A 123 9.88 -22.25 -3.19
CA GLY A 123 8.57 -22.86 -3.44
C GLY A 123 7.48 -21.87 -3.80
N THR A 124 6.31 -22.42 -4.10
CA THR A 124 5.12 -21.68 -4.57
C THR A 124 3.89 -22.06 -3.77
N ASP A 125 4.07 -22.36 -2.48
CA ASP A 125 2.94 -22.60 -1.60
C ASP A 125 2.11 -21.32 -1.35
N GLU A 126 0.89 -21.50 -0.87
CA GLU A 126 -0.05 -20.39 -0.68
C GLU A 126 0.50 -19.33 0.29
N ALA A 127 1.20 -19.73 1.36
CA ALA A 127 1.74 -18.80 2.34
C ALA A 127 2.83 -17.92 1.71
N THR A 128 3.70 -18.51 0.89
CA THR A 128 4.72 -17.80 0.11
C THR A 128 4.11 -16.80 -0.86
N LEU A 129 3.15 -17.26 -1.66
CA LEU A 129 2.53 -16.42 -2.71
C LEU A 129 1.66 -15.29 -2.16
N GLN A 130 1.26 -15.33 -0.88
CA GLN A 130 0.53 -14.24 -0.22
C GLN A 130 1.44 -13.03 0.11
N VAL A 131 2.76 -13.22 0.25
CA VAL A 131 3.67 -12.21 0.78
C VAL A 131 4.81 -11.82 -0.17
N GLY A 132 5.05 -12.61 -1.23
CA GLY A 132 6.14 -12.38 -2.16
C GLY A 132 6.03 -13.19 -3.43
N VAL A 133 7.16 -13.38 -4.08
CA VAL A 133 7.33 -14.18 -5.29
C VAL A 133 7.91 -15.54 -4.89
N GLY A 134 7.32 -16.61 -5.38
CA GLY A 134 7.79 -17.96 -5.14
C GLY A 134 8.63 -18.49 -6.31
N HIS A 135 9.75 -19.11 -6.02
CA HIS A 135 10.55 -19.83 -7.01
C HIS A 135 9.92 -21.21 -7.27
N ILE A 136 9.73 -21.56 -8.54
CA ILE A 136 9.21 -22.88 -8.94
C ILE A 136 10.33 -23.91 -8.76
N ASP A 137 10.16 -24.82 -7.82
CA ASP A 137 11.18 -25.78 -7.35
C ASP A 137 11.67 -26.79 -8.39
N THR A 138 10.95 -26.94 -9.50
CA THR A 138 11.33 -27.76 -10.65
C THR A 138 12.15 -27.01 -11.71
N SER A 139 12.35 -25.71 -11.54
CA SER A 139 13.16 -24.87 -12.42
C SER A 139 14.55 -24.61 -11.87
N SER A 140 15.47 -24.06 -12.67
CA SER A 140 16.80 -23.68 -12.22
C SER A 140 16.73 -22.61 -11.13
N LEU A 141 17.66 -22.66 -10.15
CA LEU A 141 17.81 -21.57 -9.18
C LEU A 141 18.18 -20.27 -9.92
N PRO A 142 17.71 -19.09 -9.44
CA PRO A 142 17.82 -17.82 -10.15
C PRO A 142 19.20 -17.16 -9.99
N VAL A 143 20.25 -17.91 -10.27
CA VAL A 143 21.67 -17.49 -10.18
C VAL A 143 22.35 -17.39 -11.54
N GLY A 144 21.56 -17.39 -12.62
CA GLY A 144 22.05 -17.33 -13.98
C GLY A 144 22.94 -18.51 -14.39
N GLY A 145 23.49 -18.41 -15.58
CA GLY A 145 24.39 -19.39 -16.14
C GLY A 145 23.88 -20.08 -17.40
N ALA A 146 24.79 -20.55 -18.24
CA ALA A 146 24.43 -21.25 -19.48
C ALA A 146 23.65 -22.52 -19.19
N SER A 147 22.65 -22.82 -20.00
CA SER A 147 21.74 -23.96 -19.84
C SER A 147 20.93 -23.90 -18.53
N THR A 148 20.42 -22.72 -18.19
CA THR A 148 19.53 -22.50 -17.06
C THR A 148 18.21 -21.86 -17.49
N HIS A 149 17.13 -22.20 -16.80
CA HIS A 149 15.86 -21.53 -16.93
C HIS A 149 15.18 -21.48 -15.55
N ALA A 150 15.25 -20.33 -14.90
CA ALA A 150 14.59 -20.08 -13.63
C ALA A 150 13.15 -19.60 -13.86
N ALA A 151 12.23 -20.01 -13.00
CA ALA A 151 10.83 -19.56 -13.06
C ALA A 151 10.36 -19.05 -11.71
N LEU A 152 9.83 -17.81 -11.73
CA LEU A 152 9.31 -17.10 -10.57
C LEU A 152 7.81 -16.89 -10.71
N SER A 153 7.04 -17.34 -9.72
CA SER A 153 5.58 -17.23 -9.70
C SER A 153 5.11 -16.19 -8.70
N GLY A 154 4.13 -15.40 -9.09
CA GLY A 154 3.47 -14.43 -8.23
C GLY A 154 1.99 -14.29 -8.54
N HIS A 155 1.19 -13.99 -7.53
CA HIS A 155 -0.24 -13.79 -7.69
C HIS A 155 -0.57 -12.56 -8.54
N ARG A 156 -1.72 -12.64 -9.23
CA ARG A 156 -2.36 -11.53 -9.93
C ARG A 156 -3.77 -11.33 -9.41
N GLY A 157 -4.11 -10.07 -9.07
CA GLY A 157 -5.45 -9.71 -8.61
C GLY A 157 -5.75 -10.11 -7.18
N LEU A 158 -4.73 -10.30 -6.34
CA LEU A 158 -4.90 -10.51 -4.92
C LEU A 158 -5.33 -9.18 -4.27
N PRO A 159 -6.48 -9.12 -3.55
CA PRO A 159 -6.93 -7.88 -2.94
C PRO A 159 -5.98 -7.32 -1.86
N SER A 160 -5.14 -8.19 -1.31
CA SER A 160 -4.21 -7.86 -0.21
C SER A 160 -2.83 -7.41 -0.67
N ALA A 161 -2.42 -7.72 -1.91
CA ALA A 161 -1.08 -7.46 -2.41
C ALA A 161 -1.03 -7.27 -3.93
N LYS A 162 -0.22 -6.32 -4.40
CA LYS A 162 -0.07 -6.03 -5.82
C LYS A 162 0.71 -7.13 -6.55
N LEU A 163 1.85 -7.53 -6.02
CA LEU A 163 2.73 -8.57 -6.57
C LEU A 163 2.87 -8.47 -8.11
N PHE A 164 2.50 -9.52 -8.85
CA PHE A 164 2.54 -9.56 -10.32
C PHE A 164 1.23 -9.11 -10.99
N THR A 165 0.39 -8.31 -10.28
CA THR A 165 -0.89 -7.83 -10.83
C THR A 165 -0.72 -7.06 -12.13
N ASP A 166 0.32 -6.24 -12.24
CA ASP A 166 0.61 -5.40 -13.41
C ASP A 166 1.59 -6.04 -14.40
N LEU A 167 1.90 -7.35 -14.28
CA LEU A 167 2.89 -8.02 -15.14
C LEU A 167 2.53 -7.95 -16.63
N ASP A 168 1.25 -7.81 -16.96
CA ASP A 168 0.76 -7.62 -18.35
C ASP A 168 1.15 -6.26 -18.96
N ARG A 169 1.69 -5.34 -18.18
CA ARG A 169 2.22 -4.04 -18.68
C ARG A 169 3.66 -4.15 -19.17
N MET A 170 4.33 -5.28 -18.91
CA MET A 170 5.68 -5.57 -19.42
C MET A 170 5.66 -5.69 -20.95
N LYS A 171 6.77 -5.30 -21.57
CA LYS A 171 6.96 -5.34 -23.02
C LYS A 171 8.31 -5.96 -23.35
N LYS A 172 8.42 -6.51 -24.56
CA LYS A 172 9.72 -6.92 -25.10
C LYS A 172 10.69 -5.75 -25.08
N GLY A 173 11.91 -6.01 -24.59
CA GLY A 173 12.95 -5.01 -24.38
C GLY A 173 12.98 -4.38 -22.99
N ASP A 174 11.92 -4.53 -22.16
CA ASP A 174 11.97 -4.11 -20.75
C ASP A 174 13.00 -4.96 -20.00
N ILE A 175 13.62 -4.38 -18.97
CA ILE A 175 14.64 -5.07 -18.17
C ILE A 175 14.11 -5.28 -16.76
N PHE A 176 14.47 -6.42 -16.16
CA PHE A 176 14.27 -6.69 -14.75
C PHE A 176 15.54 -7.32 -14.17
N PHE A 177 15.68 -7.22 -12.85
CA PHE A 177 16.89 -7.62 -12.15
C PHE A 177 16.56 -8.62 -11.05
N VAL A 178 17.40 -9.62 -10.90
CA VAL A 178 17.33 -10.56 -9.77
C VAL A 178 18.62 -10.44 -8.99
N ARG A 179 18.52 -10.17 -7.69
CA ARG A 179 19.66 -10.12 -6.79
C ARG A 179 19.65 -11.32 -5.87
N VAL A 180 20.71 -12.09 -5.95
CA VAL A 180 20.96 -13.24 -5.10
C VAL A 180 22.35 -13.08 -4.48
N LEU A 181 22.41 -13.09 -3.16
CA LEU A 181 23.62 -12.79 -2.41
C LEU A 181 24.24 -11.45 -2.89
N LYS A 182 25.53 -11.41 -3.15
CA LYS A 182 26.24 -10.22 -3.64
C LYS A 182 26.14 -10.01 -5.16
N SER A 183 25.46 -10.91 -5.88
CA SER A 183 25.38 -10.90 -7.34
C SER A 183 24.05 -10.34 -7.84
N THR A 184 24.11 -9.57 -8.93
CA THR A 184 22.93 -9.05 -9.64
C THR A 184 22.90 -9.62 -11.04
N PHE A 185 21.78 -10.22 -11.41
CA PHE A 185 21.51 -10.80 -12.73
C PHE A 185 20.48 -9.94 -13.44
N ALA A 186 20.81 -9.48 -14.65
CA ALA A 186 19.94 -8.64 -15.47
C ALA A 186 19.34 -9.47 -16.60
N TYR A 187 18.03 -9.34 -16.79
CA TYR A 187 17.29 -10.05 -17.82
C TYR A 187 16.48 -9.06 -18.65
N GLN A 188 16.59 -9.18 -19.99
CA GLN A 188 15.79 -8.39 -20.92
C GLN A 188 14.66 -9.24 -21.49
N VAL A 189 13.44 -8.74 -21.41
CA VAL A 189 12.23 -9.43 -21.90
C VAL A 189 12.32 -9.66 -23.39
N ASP A 190 12.32 -10.93 -23.81
CA ASP A 190 12.37 -11.38 -25.20
C ASP A 190 11.05 -12.04 -25.65
N GLN A 191 10.29 -12.63 -24.72
CA GLN A 191 9.08 -13.38 -25.01
C GLN A 191 7.98 -13.08 -24.00
N ILE A 192 6.75 -12.92 -24.50
CA ILE A 192 5.54 -12.79 -23.68
C ILE A 192 4.49 -13.72 -24.28
N GLU A 193 4.00 -14.66 -23.48
CA GLU A 193 3.05 -15.69 -23.91
C GLU A 193 1.92 -15.85 -22.91
N THR A 194 0.78 -16.33 -23.42
CA THR A 194 -0.34 -16.79 -22.59
C THR A 194 -0.60 -18.25 -22.92
N VAL A 195 -0.48 -19.10 -21.90
CA VAL A 195 -0.57 -20.56 -22.03
C VAL A 195 -1.62 -21.13 -21.07
N LEU A 196 -2.03 -22.38 -21.28
CA LEU A 196 -2.84 -23.11 -20.30
C LEU A 196 -1.99 -23.50 -19.07
N PRO A 197 -2.60 -23.72 -17.89
CA PRO A 197 -1.86 -24.01 -16.66
C PRO A 197 -0.99 -25.26 -16.70
N ASP A 198 -1.32 -26.22 -17.54
CA ASP A 198 -0.64 -27.50 -17.77
C ASP A 198 0.43 -27.46 -18.88
N GLN A 199 0.51 -26.36 -19.63
CA GLN A 199 1.50 -26.15 -20.68
C GLN A 199 2.78 -25.54 -20.06
N THR A 200 3.76 -26.38 -19.76
CA THR A 200 5.02 -26.01 -19.10
C THR A 200 6.23 -26.03 -20.03
N GLU A 201 6.05 -26.34 -21.30
CA GLU A 201 7.11 -26.50 -22.30
C GLU A 201 7.95 -25.22 -22.46
N SER A 202 7.30 -24.04 -22.33
CA SER A 202 7.97 -22.73 -22.39
C SER A 202 8.88 -22.45 -21.18
N LEU A 203 8.89 -23.31 -20.16
CA LEU A 203 9.76 -23.23 -18.99
C LEU A 203 10.94 -24.21 -19.05
N ASN A 204 11.04 -25.01 -20.11
CA ASN A 204 12.12 -25.97 -20.27
C ASN A 204 13.47 -25.27 -20.41
N ILE A 205 14.51 -25.92 -19.90
CA ILE A 205 15.89 -25.48 -20.08
C ILE A 205 16.29 -25.62 -21.56
N THR A 206 16.91 -24.59 -22.11
CA THR A 206 17.47 -24.61 -23.47
C THR A 206 18.99 -24.66 -23.37
N ALA A 207 19.63 -25.56 -24.12
CA ALA A 207 21.08 -25.71 -24.09
C ALA A 207 21.80 -24.41 -24.50
N GLY A 208 22.71 -23.93 -23.67
CA GLY A 208 23.49 -22.73 -23.89
C GLY A 208 22.83 -21.42 -23.50
N ASP A 209 21.52 -21.39 -23.34
CA ASP A 209 20.79 -20.17 -22.99
C ASP A 209 20.68 -19.99 -21.46
N ASP A 210 20.52 -18.73 -21.04
CA ASP A 210 20.21 -18.32 -19.67
C ASP A 210 18.90 -17.53 -19.68
N TYR A 211 17.83 -18.16 -19.19
CA TYR A 211 16.49 -17.59 -19.15
C TYR A 211 15.95 -17.47 -17.73
N LEU A 212 15.10 -16.47 -17.52
CA LEU A 212 14.26 -16.35 -16.35
C LEU A 212 12.83 -15.94 -16.78
N THR A 213 11.84 -16.70 -16.35
CA THR A 213 10.43 -16.45 -16.67
C THR A 213 9.63 -16.04 -15.44
N LEU A 214 8.94 -14.91 -15.55
CA LEU A 214 7.95 -14.46 -14.57
C LEU A 214 6.60 -15.04 -14.94
N VAL A 215 5.94 -15.69 -13.97
CA VAL A 215 4.70 -16.44 -14.17
C VAL A 215 3.59 -15.85 -13.32
N THR A 216 2.44 -15.57 -13.92
CA THR A 216 1.25 -15.14 -13.17
C THR A 216 -0.03 -15.65 -13.83
N CYS A 217 -1.15 -15.54 -13.11
CA CYS A 217 -2.47 -15.92 -13.63
C CYS A 217 -3.05 -14.86 -14.58
N THR A 218 -3.79 -15.28 -15.60
CA THR A 218 -4.49 -14.38 -16.54
C THR A 218 -5.74 -15.07 -17.10
N PRO A 219 -6.79 -14.34 -17.57
CA PRO A 219 -7.07 -12.91 -17.37
C PRO A 219 -7.32 -12.58 -15.90
N TYR A 220 -7.20 -11.29 -15.56
CA TYR A 220 -7.44 -10.79 -14.19
C TYR A 220 -8.80 -11.26 -13.65
N GLY A 221 -8.81 -11.87 -12.46
CA GLY A 221 -10.00 -12.35 -11.77
C GLY A 221 -10.61 -13.65 -12.34
N ILE A 222 -10.20 -14.09 -13.55
CA ILE A 222 -10.66 -15.36 -14.16
C ILE A 222 -9.63 -16.48 -13.93
N ASN A 223 -8.34 -16.16 -14.10
CA ASN A 223 -7.19 -17.01 -13.77
C ASN A 223 -7.14 -18.36 -14.53
N SER A 224 -7.77 -18.43 -15.72
CA SER A 224 -7.87 -19.65 -16.53
C SER A 224 -6.59 -20.02 -17.28
N HIS A 225 -5.69 -19.06 -17.45
CA HIS A 225 -4.40 -19.21 -18.16
C HIS A 225 -3.25 -18.72 -17.30
N ARG A 226 -2.03 -18.89 -17.80
CA ARG A 226 -0.81 -18.31 -17.24
C ARG A 226 -0.21 -17.31 -18.23
N LEU A 227 0.14 -16.14 -17.73
CA LEU A 227 0.96 -15.17 -18.45
C LEU A 227 2.42 -15.45 -18.10
N LEU A 228 3.23 -15.70 -19.13
CA LEU A 228 4.66 -15.94 -19.05
C LEU A 228 5.37 -14.74 -19.65
N VAL A 229 6.25 -14.09 -18.86
CA VAL A 229 7.13 -13.00 -19.31
C VAL A 229 8.55 -13.50 -19.15
N ARG A 230 9.17 -13.95 -20.26
CA ARG A 230 10.53 -14.49 -20.28
C ARG A 230 11.52 -13.38 -20.58
N GLY A 231 12.62 -13.37 -19.83
CA GLY A 231 13.82 -12.59 -20.11
C GLY A 231 15.00 -13.50 -20.42
N HIS A 232 15.85 -13.09 -21.35
CA HIS A 232 17.18 -13.65 -21.55
C HIS A 232 18.20 -12.84 -20.77
N ALA A 233 19.26 -13.49 -20.29
CA ALA A 233 20.32 -12.83 -19.55
C ALA A 233 21.08 -11.82 -20.43
N ILE A 234 21.33 -10.64 -19.84
CA ILE A 234 22.17 -9.62 -20.45
C ILE A 234 23.29 -9.22 -19.47
N PRO A 235 24.44 -8.72 -19.94
CA PRO A 235 25.48 -8.24 -19.05
C PRO A 235 24.96 -7.13 -18.15
N TYR A 236 25.17 -7.29 -16.84
CA TYR A 236 24.88 -6.23 -15.87
C TYR A 236 25.96 -5.15 -15.94
N THR A 237 25.55 -3.89 -16.03
CA THR A 237 26.48 -2.76 -16.16
C THR A 237 26.19 -1.70 -15.07
N ALA A 238 27.19 -0.93 -14.66
CA ALA A 238 27.10 0.03 -13.56
C ALA A 238 26.06 1.15 -13.79
N ASP A 239 25.72 1.46 -15.03
CA ASP A 239 24.66 2.41 -15.37
C ASP A 239 23.25 1.88 -15.01
N MET A 240 23.11 0.57 -14.85
CA MET A 240 21.87 -0.08 -14.39
C MET A 240 21.66 0.00 -12.87
N ASP A 241 22.69 0.35 -12.09
CA ASP A 241 22.61 0.42 -10.62
C ASP A 241 21.47 1.33 -10.13
N SER A 242 21.25 2.44 -10.82
CA SER A 242 20.17 3.37 -10.48
C SER A 242 18.76 2.76 -10.64
N GLN A 243 18.62 1.71 -11.45
CA GLN A 243 17.37 0.98 -11.68
C GLN A 243 17.17 -0.18 -10.70
N VAL A 244 18.26 -0.68 -10.13
CA VAL A 244 18.25 -1.78 -9.13
C VAL A 244 18.04 -1.25 -7.72
N GLY A 245 18.39 0.01 -7.47
CA GLY A 245 18.15 0.68 -6.20
C GLY A 245 16.65 0.61 -5.84
N MET A 246 16.36 0.27 -4.58
CA MET A 246 14.97 0.13 -4.13
C MET A 246 14.17 1.34 -4.59
N SER A 247 13.27 1.12 -5.52
CA SER A 247 12.25 2.06 -5.97
C SER A 247 11.21 2.18 -4.86
N GLY A 248 11.61 2.78 -3.78
CA GLY A 248 10.79 3.08 -2.62
C GLY A 248 11.03 4.54 -2.30
N ASN A 249 10.44 5.44 -3.08
CA ASN A 249 10.35 6.82 -2.62
C ASN A 249 9.50 6.81 -1.35
N PRO A 250 10.07 6.97 -0.13
CA PRO A 250 9.35 6.75 1.13
C PRO A 250 8.21 7.75 1.34
N ILE A 251 7.99 8.68 0.41
CA ILE A 251 7.02 9.77 0.52
C ILE A 251 6.01 9.76 -0.65
N ASN A 252 6.09 8.81 -1.58
CA ASN A 252 5.07 8.74 -2.62
C ASN A 252 3.79 8.10 -2.04
N ILE A 253 2.95 8.95 -1.41
CA ILE A 253 1.63 8.53 -0.93
C ILE A 253 0.79 8.28 -2.19
N PRO A 254 0.44 7.03 -2.51
CA PRO A 254 -0.37 6.76 -3.69
C PRO A 254 -1.67 7.55 -3.65
N LEU A 255 -2.11 8.04 -4.81
CA LEU A 255 -3.34 8.84 -4.95
C LEU A 255 -4.55 8.27 -4.16
N PRO A 256 -4.79 6.94 -4.11
CA PRO A 256 -5.87 6.37 -3.31
C PRO A 256 -5.74 6.61 -1.80
N TYR A 257 -4.50 6.68 -1.23
CA TYR A 257 -4.31 7.02 0.19
C TYR A 257 -4.64 8.48 0.47
N LEU A 258 -4.26 9.39 -0.45
CA LEU A 258 -4.61 10.79 -0.34
C LEU A 258 -6.13 10.97 -0.40
N ALA A 259 -6.81 10.27 -1.32
CA ALA A 259 -8.26 10.28 -1.42
C ALA A 259 -8.93 9.72 -0.14
N LEU A 260 -8.41 8.64 0.43
CA LEU A 260 -8.89 8.06 1.68
C LEU A 260 -8.69 9.04 2.85
N MET A 261 -7.53 9.67 2.97
CA MET A 261 -7.26 10.68 4.01
C MET A 261 -8.23 11.86 3.92
N ILE A 262 -8.49 12.36 2.70
CA ILE A 262 -9.46 13.43 2.46
C ILE A 262 -10.86 12.97 2.84
N ALA A 263 -11.28 11.77 2.45
CA ALA A 263 -12.61 11.23 2.79
C ALA A 263 -12.79 11.08 4.30
N LEU A 264 -11.77 10.60 5.02
CA LEU A 264 -11.79 10.49 6.48
C LEU A 264 -11.83 11.88 7.16
N ALA A 265 -11.08 12.85 6.63
CA ALA A 265 -11.11 14.22 7.14
C ALA A 265 -12.48 14.87 6.94
N VAL A 266 -13.09 14.72 5.76
CA VAL A 266 -14.45 15.21 5.48
C VAL A 266 -15.46 14.54 6.41
N LEU A 267 -15.37 13.23 6.61
CA LEU A 267 -16.24 12.50 7.53
C LEU A 267 -16.09 12.99 8.98
N ALA A 268 -14.85 13.24 9.43
CA ALA A 268 -14.58 13.77 10.76
C ALA A 268 -15.20 15.17 10.95
N VAL A 269 -15.10 16.03 9.95
CA VAL A 269 -15.72 17.38 9.95
C VAL A 269 -17.23 17.29 10.00
N LEU A 270 -17.85 16.39 9.21
CA LEU A 270 -19.29 16.17 9.23
C LEU A 270 -19.77 15.64 10.57
N LEU A 271 -19.02 14.71 11.18
CA LEU A 271 -19.32 14.19 12.52
C LEU A 271 -19.22 15.29 13.58
N ALA A 272 -18.15 16.08 13.54
CA ALA A 272 -17.98 17.20 14.47
C ALA A 272 -19.13 18.21 14.33
N SER A 273 -19.53 18.56 13.11
CA SER A 273 -20.64 19.48 12.87
C SER A 273 -21.98 18.96 13.39
N LEU A 274 -22.26 17.65 13.24
CA LEU A 274 -23.44 17.01 13.78
C LEU A 274 -23.43 16.98 15.33
N LEU A 275 -22.29 16.69 15.93
CA LEU A 275 -22.15 16.69 17.40
C LEU A 275 -22.30 18.09 17.98
N ILE A 276 -21.72 19.10 17.34
CA ILE A 276 -21.83 20.51 17.73
C ILE A 276 -23.28 20.99 17.58
N GLY A 277 -23.94 20.67 16.45
CA GLY A 277 -25.34 20.99 16.24
C GLY A 277 -26.23 20.42 17.35
N ARG A 278 -26.05 19.15 17.72
CA ARG A 278 -26.78 18.50 18.82
C ARG A 278 -26.48 19.12 20.18
N ALA A 279 -25.23 19.50 20.43
CA ALA A 279 -24.86 20.16 21.69
C ALA A 279 -25.50 21.54 21.81
N ILE A 280 -25.62 22.28 20.70
CA ILE A 280 -26.32 23.58 20.66
C ILE A 280 -27.80 23.39 20.89
N GLU A 281 -28.47 22.40 20.25
CA GLU A 281 -29.90 22.09 20.46
C GLU A 281 -30.14 21.70 21.92
N ALA A 282 -29.35 20.80 22.49
CA ALA A 282 -29.48 20.39 23.89
C ALA A 282 -29.35 21.58 24.87
N ARG A 283 -28.42 22.53 24.58
CA ARG A 283 -28.27 23.76 25.39
C ARG A 283 -29.49 24.69 25.24
N ARG A 284 -30.08 24.81 24.04
CA ARG A 284 -31.27 25.60 23.79
C ARG A 284 -32.47 25.02 24.54
N ASP A 285 -32.65 23.69 24.48
CA ASP A 285 -33.74 23.00 25.18
C ASP A 285 -33.59 23.17 26.69
N ALA A 286 -32.38 23.06 27.24
CA ALA A 286 -32.11 23.29 28.64
C ALA A 286 -32.39 24.75 29.06
N ALA A 287 -32.06 25.73 28.20
CA ALA A 287 -32.33 27.14 28.44
C ALA A 287 -33.85 27.44 28.41
N HIS A 288 -34.59 26.84 27.46
CA HIS A 288 -36.06 26.94 27.41
C HIS A 288 -36.73 26.31 28.62
N ALA A 289 -36.25 25.14 29.08
CA ALA A 289 -36.78 24.50 30.29
C ALA A 289 -36.53 25.36 31.56
N ALA A 290 -35.33 25.96 31.66
CA ALA A 290 -34.96 26.85 32.75
C ALA A 290 -35.79 28.17 32.74
N ALA A 291 -36.10 28.73 31.58
CA ALA A 291 -36.95 29.89 31.41
C ALA A 291 -38.43 29.56 31.79
N GLY A 292 -38.94 28.42 31.36
CA GLY A 292 -40.28 27.94 31.71
C GLY A 292 -40.46 27.74 33.22
N SER A 293 -39.47 27.20 33.91
CA SER A 293 -39.53 27.01 35.37
C SER A 293 -39.49 28.34 36.13
N ARG A 294 -38.80 29.38 35.67
CA ARG A 294 -38.81 30.73 36.26
C ARG A 294 -40.15 31.42 36.11
N VAL A 295 -40.85 31.26 34.95
CA VAL A 295 -42.19 31.82 34.70
C VAL A 295 -43.22 31.10 35.57
N ALA A 296 -43.13 29.80 35.76
CA ALA A 296 -44.01 29.03 36.63
C ALA A 296 -43.86 29.40 38.10
N GLY A 297 -42.58 29.59 38.57
CA GLY A 297 -42.31 30.06 39.93
C GLY A 297 -42.76 31.48 40.20
N ALA A 298 -42.67 32.40 39.21
CA ALA A 298 -43.18 33.76 39.33
C ALA A 298 -44.73 33.80 39.38
N ARG A 299 -45.44 32.93 38.69
CA ARG A 299 -46.93 32.81 38.78
C ARG A 299 -47.38 32.25 40.14
N GLN A 300 -46.67 31.33 40.76
CA GLN A 300 -46.95 30.83 42.10
C GLN A 300 -46.68 31.89 43.19
N ALA A 301 -45.64 32.70 43.06
CA ALA A 301 -45.34 33.77 43.97
C ALA A 301 -46.33 34.93 43.86
N GLY A 302 -46.90 35.22 42.68
CA GLY A 302 -47.94 36.23 42.47
C GLY A 302 -49.32 35.86 43.07
N SER A 303 -49.61 34.55 43.10
CA SER A 303 -50.91 34.08 43.68
C SER A 303 -50.98 34.02 45.19
N SER A 304 -49.85 34.12 45.88
CA SER A 304 -49.73 34.15 47.33
C SER A 304 -49.76 35.58 47.93
N CYS A 305 -49.68 36.64 47.08
CA CYS A 305 -49.76 38.03 47.54
C CYS A 305 -51.16 38.62 47.53
N ASP A 306 -52.12 37.97 46.88
CA ASP A 306 -53.54 38.50 46.85
C ASP A 306 -54.39 38.06 48.03
N ALA A 307 -53.81 37.39 49.02
CA ALA A 307 -54.62 36.87 50.16
C ALA A 307 -54.35 37.60 51.51
N ALA A 308 -53.62 38.76 51.48
CA ALA A 308 -53.44 39.50 52.74
C ALA A 308 -53.47 41.02 52.49
N GLY A 309 -54.55 41.69 52.87
CA GLY A 309 -54.48 43.10 53.14
C GLY A 309 -55.63 43.97 52.60
N THR A 310 -56.77 43.85 53.20
CA THR A 310 -57.69 45.01 53.33
C THR A 310 -57.11 46.01 54.32
N GLY A 311 -57.01 47.29 53.93
CA GLY A 311 -56.83 48.35 54.91
C GLY A 311 -56.11 49.58 54.39
N GLU A 312 -56.89 50.58 54.15
CA GLU A 312 -56.69 52.01 54.46
C GLU A 312 -55.93 52.92 53.47
N THR A 313 -56.81 53.81 52.95
CA THR A 313 -56.55 55.03 52.18
C THR A 313 -55.72 56.04 52.96
N ARG A 314 -54.68 56.60 52.37
CA ARG A 314 -54.24 57.99 52.59
C ARG A 314 -53.59 58.61 51.37
N MET A 315 -54.32 59.62 50.89
CA MET A 315 -53.97 60.58 49.85
C MET A 315 -52.83 61.52 50.33
N VAL A 316 -51.72 61.74 49.63
CA VAL A 316 -50.95 63.03 49.68
C VAL A 316 -50.29 63.26 48.33
N ALA A 317 -50.57 64.39 47.79
CA ALA A 317 -50.20 65.19 46.67
C ALA A 317 -48.76 65.07 46.03
N LEU A 318 -48.75 65.32 44.72
CA LEU A 318 -47.66 65.82 43.88
C LEU A 318 -47.11 67.14 44.30
N PRO A 319 -45.91 67.56 43.91
CA PRO A 319 -45.62 68.09 42.57
C PRO A 319 -44.20 67.78 42.06
N GLY A 320 -43.99 67.64 40.75
CA GLY A 320 -43.55 68.73 39.85
C GLY A 320 -42.12 68.63 39.41
N ASP A 321 -41.94 68.57 38.19
CA ASP A 321 -41.28 69.47 37.25
C ASP A 321 -39.96 68.95 36.55
N SER A 322 -40.05 69.04 35.25
CA SER A 322 -39.13 69.61 34.25
C SER A 322 -37.70 69.05 34.05
N GLY A 323 -37.41 68.87 32.79
CA GLY A 323 -36.11 69.22 32.22
C GLY A 323 -35.61 68.32 31.08
N ARG A 324 -36.02 68.55 29.89
CA ARG A 324 -35.30 68.86 28.64
C ARG A 324 -33.84 68.52 28.56
N GLY A 325 -33.46 68.01 27.36
CA GLY A 325 -32.17 68.27 26.72
C GLY A 325 -31.77 67.20 25.70
N HIS A 326 -32.04 67.37 24.53
CA HIS A 326 -31.38 67.55 23.23
C HIS A 326 -29.92 67.10 23.06
N GLY A 327 -29.68 66.54 21.88
CA GLY A 327 -28.39 66.52 21.13
C GLY A 327 -28.12 65.19 20.42
N ALA A 328 -28.39 64.94 19.20
CA ALA A 328 -28.04 65.37 17.88
C ALA A 328 -26.49 65.29 17.56
N GLY A 329 -26.20 64.61 16.45
CA GLY A 329 -24.93 64.76 15.73
C GLY A 329 -24.30 63.43 15.36
N SER A 330 -24.44 62.96 14.16
CA SER A 330 -23.78 63.31 12.87
C SER A 330 -22.54 62.49 12.56
N ALA A 331 -22.63 61.60 11.64
CA ALA A 331 -21.98 61.53 10.32
C ALA A 331 -20.44 61.57 10.25
N GLY A 332 -19.89 60.70 9.42
CA GLY A 332 -18.53 60.76 8.95
C GLY A 332 -18.11 59.59 8.08
N THR A 333 -18.42 59.68 6.83
CA THR A 333 -17.84 58.96 5.65
C THR A 333 -16.37 59.28 5.43
N HIS A 334 -15.58 58.36 4.92
CA HIS A 334 -14.52 58.52 3.87
C HIS A 334 -13.94 57.13 3.60
N ASP A 335 -14.12 56.51 2.49
CA ASP A 335 -13.62 56.58 1.10
C ASP A 335 -12.14 56.91 0.97
N SER A 336 -11.35 55.97 0.43
CA SER A 336 -10.36 56.18 -0.63
C SER A 336 -9.70 54.93 -1.14
N THR A 337 -10.07 54.56 -2.33
CA THR A 337 -9.30 54.04 -3.46
C THR A 337 -7.79 54.25 -3.41
N ARG A 338 -6.97 53.27 -3.80
CA ARG A 338 -5.93 53.45 -4.83
C ARG A 338 -5.43 52.15 -5.48
N LYS A 339 -5.46 52.20 -6.80
CA LYS A 339 -4.89 51.37 -7.85
C LYS A 339 -3.34 51.36 -7.84
N GLY A 340 -2.83 50.32 -8.51
CA GLY A 340 -1.49 50.21 -9.14
C GLY A 340 -1.07 48.78 -9.17
N GLY A 341 -0.94 48.01 -10.20
CA GLY A 341 -0.67 48.18 -11.60
C GLY A 341 0.84 48.13 -11.88
N TYR A 342 1.33 47.00 -12.45
CA TYR A 342 2.49 46.82 -13.36
C TYR A 342 2.89 45.34 -13.37
N ASP A 343 2.73 44.55 -14.40
CA ASP A 343 3.28 44.41 -15.75
C ASP A 343 4.79 44.06 -15.80
N GLY A 344 5.12 43.05 -16.57
CA GLY A 344 6.46 42.89 -17.16
C GLY A 344 7.10 41.52 -17.01
N LYS A 345 6.82 40.54 -17.87
CA LYS A 345 7.64 40.06 -19.02
C LYS A 345 9.05 39.50 -18.74
N HIS A 346 9.23 38.32 -19.33
CA HIS A 346 10.37 37.77 -20.07
C HIS A 346 11.33 36.75 -19.40
N MET A 347 11.33 35.60 -20.02
CA MET A 347 12.42 34.88 -20.76
C MET A 347 13.48 34.18 -19.88
N ARG A 348 13.62 32.95 -19.91
CA ARG A 348 14.14 31.96 -20.89
C ARG A 348 13.85 30.56 -20.38
#